data_c5134686338728b682afd61c6fab3bfc
#
_entry.id   c5134686338728b682afd61c6fab3bfc
#
_cell.length_a   1.000
_cell.length_b   1.000
_cell.length_c   1.000
_cell.angle_alpha   90.00
_cell.angle_beta   90.00
_cell.angle_gamma   90.00
#
_symmetry.space_group_name_H-M   'P 1'
#
loop_
_entity.id
_entity.type
_entity.pdbx_description
1 polymer ?
#
loop_
_entity_poly.entity_id
_entity_poly.type
_entity_poly.pdbx_seq_one_letter_code
_entity_poly.pdbx_strand_id
1 'polypeptide(L)'
;MACTTILVGKDASYDGSTIIARNEDSANGEFNPKRFIVVKPEEQPREYKSVISHLTITLPDDPLQYTAVPNADLKEGIWGEAGVNEANVAMSATETLTTNERVLGADPFVEYTPAKGDEPEVPGGIGEEDFLTIVLPYVKTAREGVQRLGALLEEFGTYEMNGVAFSDSNEIWWLETVGGHHWIAKRVPDEAYVTMPNQLGIDEFDLEDALGDQEAHMCSEDLAEFIETNHLDLAVENTTPFNPRDAFGSHSDSDHVYNTPRAWYMQRFLNPYDEVWDGPDADHKPTSDDIPWARQPERKVTIEDIKYVLSSHYQGTPFDPYGQLGDERTRHMYRTIGINRQSQLAVMQIRPYRPQASRAIQWMAYGSNPFNTLVPFFPNVDTTPAYLEDTTTRVTSENFYWANRIIAALCDGAFRSTSNAVERYQEKTGAMGHRLVAATDEQIARLGLTAAEEAAQSAAEEEFEADNVDGDVQPMTPDETIAALRNPEVREILAAANQTMADPLKEATEKLLDSVLYTRSMEMKNGFHMSDF
;
A
#
# COMPACT_ATOMS: atom_id res chain seq x y z
N MET A 1 1.90 -4.79 -11.83
CA MET A 1 0.87 -5.75 -11.39
C MET A 1 -0.43 -5.03 -11.04
N ALA A 2 -1.58 -5.70 -10.98
CA ALA A 2 -2.86 -5.04 -10.72
C ALA A 2 -3.11 -4.95 -9.22
N CYS A 3 -3.14 -3.77 -8.66
CA CYS A 3 -3.26 -3.50 -7.23
C CYS A 3 -4.52 -2.68 -6.89
N THR A 4 -4.73 -2.34 -5.65
CA THR A 4 -5.74 -1.36 -5.19
C THR A 4 -5.22 -0.68 -3.94
N THR A 5 -5.14 0.63 -3.96
CA THR A 5 -4.59 1.45 -2.88
C THR A 5 -5.66 2.32 -2.23
N ILE A 6 -5.57 2.50 -0.92
CA ILE A 6 -6.29 3.52 -0.14
C ILE A 6 -5.31 4.24 0.77
N LEU A 7 -5.39 5.56 0.81
CA LEU A 7 -4.61 6.43 1.68
C LEU A 7 -5.56 7.17 2.61
N VAL A 8 -5.19 7.35 3.88
CA VAL A 8 -6.06 8.02 4.86
C VAL A 8 -5.26 9.04 5.64
N GLY A 9 -5.59 10.31 5.46
CA GLY A 9 -5.00 11.44 6.17
C GLY A 9 -5.24 11.37 7.68
N LYS A 10 -4.36 12.01 8.46
CA LYS A 10 -4.38 11.91 9.93
C LYS A 10 -5.68 12.39 10.56
N ASP A 11 -6.33 13.42 9.98
CA ASP A 11 -7.60 13.94 10.48
C ASP A 11 -8.81 13.11 9.98
N ALA A 12 -8.64 12.29 8.95
CA ALA A 12 -9.64 11.32 8.49
C ALA A 12 -9.55 9.98 9.23
N SER A 13 -8.39 9.61 9.74
CA SER A 13 -8.17 8.36 10.48
C SER A 13 -8.81 8.39 11.89
N TYR A 14 -9.09 7.20 12.43
CA TYR A 14 -9.81 7.07 13.70
C TYR A 14 -9.01 7.54 14.92
N ASP A 15 -7.69 7.54 14.85
CA ASP A 15 -6.77 7.81 15.95
C ASP A 15 -5.74 8.92 15.67
N GLY A 16 -5.82 9.59 14.54
CA GLY A 16 -4.88 10.65 14.18
C GLY A 16 -3.59 10.16 13.53
N SER A 17 -3.49 8.87 13.17
CA SER A 17 -2.36 8.33 12.41
C SER A 17 -2.50 8.60 10.92
N THR A 18 -1.37 8.71 10.22
CA THR A 18 -1.33 8.58 8.76
C THR A 18 -1.37 7.11 8.39
N ILE A 19 -2.15 6.75 7.38
CA ILE A 19 -2.31 5.35 6.96
C ILE A 19 -2.19 5.24 5.45
N ILE A 20 -1.29 4.36 4.98
CA ILE A 20 -1.22 3.96 3.58
C ILE A 20 -1.44 2.45 3.47
N ALA A 21 -2.28 2.02 2.53
CA ALA A 21 -2.65 0.61 2.41
C ALA A 21 -2.81 0.20 0.96
N ARG A 22 -2.28 -0.99 0.60
CA ARG A 22 -2.35 -1.52 -0.75
C ARG A 22 -2.47 -3.04 -0.78
N ASN A 23 -3.39 -3.52 -1.61
CA ASN A 23 -3.38 -4.88 -2.11
C ASN A 23 -2.33 -5.00 -3.22
N GLU A 24 -1.50 -6.02 -3.16
CA GLU A 24 -0.72 -6.48 -4.29
C GLU A 24 -1.39 -7.71 -4.89
N ASP A 25 -1.62 -7.68 -6.20
CA ASP A 25 -2.22 -8.78 -6.93
C ASP A 25 -1.21 -9.33 -7.94
N SER A 26 -0.91 -10.63 -7.88
CA SER A 26 -0.06 -11.32 -8.86
C SER A 26 -0.58 -11.17 -10.29
N ALA A 27 0.25 -11.42 -11.27
CA ALA A 27 -0.17 -11.51 -12.67
C ALA A 27 -1.24 -12.60 -12.87
N ASN A 28 -2.01 -12.50 -13.95
CA ASN A 28 -3.10 -13.44 -14.21
C ASN A 28 -2.58 -14.86 -14.43
N GLY A 29 -3.05 -15.79 -13.60
CA GLY A 29 -2.65 -17.19 -13.65
C GLY A 29 -1.41 -17.54 -12.83
N GLU A 30 -0.85 -16.60 -12.09
CA GLU A 30 0.33 -16.78 -11.26
C GLU A 30 0.05 -16.53 -9.78
N PHE A 31 0.92 -17.07 -8.93
CA PHE A 31 1.00 -16.74 -7.51
C PHE A 31 2.42 -16.35 -7.17
N ASN A 32 2.61 -15.13 -6.66
CA ASN A 32 3.88 -14.64 -6.15
C ASN A 32 3.86 -14.79 -4.61
N PRO A 33 4.39 -15.90 -4.05
CA PRO A 33 4.45 -16.06 -2.61
C PRO A 33 5.32 -14.98 -2.01
N LYS A 34 4.83 -14.34 -0.93
CA LYS A 34 5.47 -13.21 -0.27
C LYS A 34 6.02 -13.60 1.09
N ARG A 35 7.07 -12.89 1.49
CA ARG A 35 7.69 -12.97 2.81
C ARG A 35 7.52 -11.63 3.51
N PHE A 36 7.52 -11.60 4.83
CA PHE A 36 7.68 -10.38 5.61
C PHE A 36 9.03 -10.42 6.30
N ILE A 37 9.92 -9.52 5.92
CA ILE A 37 11.32 -9.54 6.37
C ILE A 37 11.78 -8.18 6.89
N VAL A 38 12.87 -8.18 7.64
CA VAL A 38 13.67 -6.99 7.92
C VAL A 38 14.92 -7.04 7.02
N VAL A 39 15.25 -5.93 6.40
CA VAL A 39 16.50 -5.74 5.66
C VAL A 39 17.39 -4.81 6.48
N LYS A 40 18.55 -5.34 6.92
CA LYS A 40 19.52 -4.59 7.73
C LYS A 40 20.44 -3.74 6.84
N PRO A 41 21.04 -2.67 7.39
CA PRO A 41 21.96 -1.82 6.63
C PRO A 41 23.09 -2.59 5.94
N GLU A 42 23.65 -3.61 6.60
CA GLU A 42 24.72 -4.45 6.05
C GLU A 42 24.27 -5.42 4.95
N GLU A 43 22.97 -5.67 4.83
CA GLU A 43 22.37 -6.55 3.81
C GLU A 43 21.95 -5.77 2.55
N GLN A 44 21.88 -4.44 2.65
CA GLN A 44 21.54 -3.56 1.53
C GLN A 44 22.71 -3.51 0.51
N PRO A 45 22.47 -3.82 -0.77
CA PRO A 45 23.54 -3.79 -1.78
C PRO A 45 24.04 -2.35 -2.00
N ARG A 46 25.34 -2.19 -2.29
CA ARG A 46 25.91 -0.90 -2.72
C ARG A 46 25.83 -0.71 -4.22
N GLU A 47 25.92 -1.79 -4.97
CA GLU A 47 25.56 -1.83 -6.38
C GLU A 47 24.29 -2.67 -6.52
N TYR A 48 23.18 -1.99 -6.77
CA TYR A 48 21.89 -2.63 -7.03
C TYR A 48 21.79 -2.92 -8.52
N LYS A 49 21.37 -4.12 -8.88
CA LYS A 49 21.08 -4.49 -10.26
C LYS A 49 19.65 -5.01 -10.38
N SER A 50 18.82 -4.33 -11.19
CA SER A 50 17.50 -4.80 -11.57
C SER A 50 17.58 -6.12 -12.32
N VAL A 51 16.68 -7.04 -12.03
CA VAL A 51 16.56 -8.32 -12.75
C VAL A 51 15.81 -8.14 -14.05
N ILE A 52 14.81 -7.26 -14.09
CA ILE A 52 13.96 -7.04 -15.27
C ILE A 52 14.66 -6.13 -16.27
N SER A 53 15.12 -4.96 -15.83
CA SER A 53 15.68 -3.94 -16.71
C SER A 53 17.19 -4.04 -16.94
N HIS A 54 17.89 -4.84 -16.17
CA HIS A 54 19.36 -4.94 -16.12
C HIS A 54 20.08 -3.65 -15.75
N LEU A 55 19.35 -2.61 -15.33
CA LEU A 55 19.92 -1.36 -14.85
C LEU A 55 20.78 -1.63 -13.61
N THR A 56 21.93 -0.97 -13.53
CA THR A 56 22.79 -0.99 -12.34
C THR A 56 22.85 0.40 -11.73
N ILE A 57 22.57 0.49 -10.42
CA ILE A 57 22.56 1.76 -9.68
C ILE A 57 23.52 1.65 -8.51
N THR A 58 24.40 2.66 -8.37
CA THR A 58 25.22 2.80 -7.16
C THR A 58 24.40 3.49 -6.07
N LEU A 59 24.13 2.78 -4.98
CA LEU A 59 23.34 3.28 -3.87
C LEU A 59 24.20 4.00 -2.83
N PRO A 60 23.62 4.95 -2.05
CA PRO A 60 24.34 5.64 -0.98
C PRO A 60 24.88 4.69 0.10
N ASP A 61 25.90 5.15 0.85
CA ASP A 61 26.61 4.32 1.84
C ASP A 61 25.87 4.14 3.16
N ASP A 62 24.88 4.98 3.47
CA ASP A 62 24.20 5.08 4.76
C ASP A 62 22.73 4.63 4.71
N PRO A 63 22.42 3.37 4.36
CA PRO A 63 21.04 2.89 4.35
C PRO A 63 20.49 2.74 5.76
N LEU A 64 19.23 3.06 5.94
CA LEU A 64 18.44 2.74 7.11
C LEU A 64 17.97 1.28 7.05
N GLN A 65 17.76 0.67 8.22
CA GLN A 65 17.04 -0.60 8.32
C GLN A 65 15.58 -0.38 7.92
N TYR A 66 14.99 -1.38 7.26
CA TYR A 66 13.57 -1.31 6.86
C TYR A 66 12.93 -2.69 6.80
N THR A 67 11.61 -2.75 6.89
CA THR A 67 10.82 -3.94 6.56
C THR A 67 10.49 -3.98 5.09
N ALA A 68 10.31 -5.17 4.53
CA ALA A 68 9.88 -5.38 3.16
C ALA A 68 8.99 -6.63 3.04
N VAL A 69 8.24 -6.71 1.95
CA VAL A 69 7.37 -7.86 1.62
C VAL A 69 7.77 -8.46 0.27
N PRO A 70 9.02 -8.92 0.11
CA PRO A 70 9.54 -9.39 -1.16
C PRO A 70 8.95 -10.72 -1.61
N ASN A 71 9.14 -11.03 -2.89
CA ASN A 71 8.89 -12.35 -3.44
C ASN A 71 9.73 -13.43 -2.71
N ALA A 72 9.13 -14.58 -2.49
CA ALA A 72 9.85 -15.76 -1.99
C ALA A 72 10.76 -16.40 -3.06
N ASP A 73 10.47 -16.19 -4.34
CA ASP A 73 11.33 -16.54 -5.48
C ASP A 73 11.85 -15.25 -6.14
N LEU A 74 13.15 -15.04 -6.08
CA LEU A 74 13.79 -13.81 -6.57
C LEU A 74 14.20 -13.89 -8.06
N LYS A 75 13.71 -14.88 -8.80
CA LYS A 75 14.09 -15.03 -10.24
C LYS A 75 13.66 -13.85 -11.11
N GLU A 76 12.59 -13.18 -10.74
CA GLU A 76 12.04 -12.02 -11.43
C GLU A 76 12.28 -10.72 -10.66
N GLY A 77 13.18 -10.74 -9.67
CA GLY A 77 13.52 -9.58 -8.88
C GLY A 77 12.98 -9.62 -7.44
N ILE A 78 13.27 -8.56 -6.68
CA ILE A 78 12.98 -8.49 -5.25
C ILE A 78 11.48 -8.23 -5.02
N TRP A 79 10.91 -7.22 -5.68
CA TRP A 79 9.51 -6.81 -5.51
C TRP A 79 9.17 -6.57 -4.04
N GLY A 80 9.88 -5.61 -3.41
CA GLY A 80 9.81 -5.36 -1.97
C GLY A 80 8.46 -4.82 -1.48
N GLU A 81 7.69 -4.20 -2.34
CA GLU A 81 6.27 -3.83 -2.29
C GLU A 81 5.89 -2.82 -1.20
N ALA A 82 6.06 -3.14 0.06
CA ALA A 82 5.62 -2.33 1.17
C ALA A 82 6.57 -2.47 2.35
N GLY A 83 6.87 -1.36 3.00
CA GLY A 83 7.75 -1.38 4.16
C GLY A 83 7.74 -0.08 4.95
N VAL A 84 8.37 -0.14 6.11
CA VAL A 84 8.61 1.00 7.00
C VAL A 84 10.09 0.98 7.37
N ASN A 85 10.77 2.11 7.23
CA ASN A 85 12.16 2.23 7.66
C ASN A 85 12.26 2.68 9.14
N GLU A 86 13.47 2.63 9.69
CA GLU A 86 13.70 3.02 11.08
C GLU A 86 13.51 4.53 11.37
N ALA A 87 13.34 5.39 10.36
CA ALA A 87 12.91 6.77 10.54
C ALA A 87 11.37 6.93 10.59
N ASN A 88 10.61 5.82 10.62
CA ASN A 88 9.15 5.78 10.53
C ASN A 88 8.59 6.35 9.22
N VAL A 89 9.34 6.29 8.14
CA VAL A 89 8.80 6.52 6.81
C VAL A 89 8.25 5.20 6.28
N ALA A 90 6.99 5.21 5.87
CA ALA A 90 6.35 4.08 5.19
C ALA A 90 6.30 4.36 3.68
N MET A 91 6.48 3.30 2.90
CA MET A 91 6.38 3.32 1.44
C MET A 91 5.57 2.12 0.95
N SER A 92 4.66 2.35 0.02
CA SER A 92 3.95 1.31 -0.72
C SER A 92 4.16 1.53 -2.21
N ALA A 93 4.85 0.61 -2.85
CA ALA A 93 5.24 0.64 -4.25
C ALA A 93 4.99 -0.72 -4.92
N THR A 94 4.19 -0.85 -5.97
CA THR A 94 3.55 0.23 -6.73
C THR A 94 2.08 -0.09 -7.02
N GLU A 95 1.29 0.92 -7.34
CA GLU A 95 0.03 0.75 -8.05
C GLU A 95 0.34 0.88 -9.55
N THR A 96 0.19 -0.17 -10.35
CA THR A 96 0.40 -0.06 -11.81
C THR A 96 -0.67 0.85 -12.39
N LEU A 97 -0.26 1.88 -13.13
CA LEU A 97 -1.13 2.86 -13.75
C LEU A 97 -1.19 2.68 -15.27
N THR A 98 -2.08 3.43 -15.90
CA THR A 98 -2.22 3.48 -17.35
C THR A 98 -2.10 4.93 -17.83
N THR A 99 -1.53 5.14 -19.02
CA THR A 99 -1.37 6.45 -19.65
C THR A 99 -1.87 6.42 -21.09
N ASN A 100 -1.94 7.58 -21.73
CA ASN A 100 -2.40 7.69 -23.12
C ASN A 100 -1.24 7.74 -24.13
N GLU A 101 -1.59 7.52 -25.40
CA GLU A 101 -0.63 7.41 -26.49
C GLU A 101 0.11 8.71 -26.80
N ARG A 102 -0.47 9.88 -26.45
CA ARG A 102 0.19 11.19 -26.68
C ARG A 102 1.33 11.39 -25.71
N VAL A 103 1.16 10.99 -24.46
CA VAL A 103 2.21 11.00 -23.46
C VAL A 103 3.33 10.05 -23.86
N LEU A 104 3.02 8.79 -24.18
CA LEU A 104 4.02 7.80 -24.60
C LEU A 104 4.70 8.16 -25.92
N GLY A 105 4.03 8.91 -26.79
CA GLY A 105 4.65 9.42 -28.02
C GLY A 105 5.66 10.54 -27.78
N ALA A 106 5.49 11.29 -26.69
CA ALA A 106 6.36 12.41 -26.29
C ALA A 106 7.48 11.97 -25.33
N ASP A 107 7.16 11.07 -24.39
CA ASP A 107 8.09 10.50 -23.40
C ASP A 107 7.90 8.97 -23.33
N PRO A 108 8.54 8.21 -24.24
CA PRO A 108 8.39 6.76 -24.30
C PRO A 108 9.04 6.07 -23.11
N PHE A 109 8.53 4.89 -22.74
CA PHE A 109 9.14 4.04 -21.73
C PHE A 109 10.59 3.67 -22.05
N VAL A 110 11.42 3.59 -21.02
CA VAL A 110 12.82 3.15 -21.10
C VAL A 110 12.88 1.63 -20.95
N GLU A 111 12.57 0.92 -22.03
CA GLU A 111 12.50 -0.54 -22.03
C GLU A 111 13.88 -1.19 -22.18
N TYR A 112 14.09 -2.35 -21.54
CA TYR A 112 15.27 -3.18 -21.74
C TYR A 112 15.34 -3.71 -23.17
N THR A 113 16.50 -3.54 -23.81
CA THR A 113 16.76 -4.09 -25.14
C THR A 113 17.87 -5.15 -25.05
N PRO A 114 17.58 -6.42 -25.35
CA PRO A 114 18.59 -7.49 -25.30
C PRO A 114 19.66 -7.33 -26.35
N ALA A 115 20.88 -7.83 -26.07
CA ALA A 115 21.99 -7.85 -27.04
C ALA A 115 21.60 -8.57 -28.32
N LYS A 116 22.02 -8.02 -29.48
CA LYS A 116 21.71 -8.59 -30.80
C LYS A 116 22.94 -8.54 -31.72
N GLY A 117 23.55 -9.69 -31.97
CA GLY A 117 24.78 -9.76 -32.75
C GLY A 117 25.94 -9.03 -32.06
N ASP A 118 26.51 -8.00 -32.73
CA ASP A 118 27.56 -7.16 -32.16
C ASP A 118 27.05 -5.95 -31.38
N GLU A 119 25.74 -5.74 -31.34
CA GLU A 119 25.10 -4.68 -30.56
C GLU A 119 24.95 -5.14 -29.08
N PRO A 120 25.52 -4.38 -28.09
CA PRO A 120 25.36 -4.73 -26.68
C PRO A 120 23.91 -4.57 -26.23
N GLU A 121 23.58 -5.17 -25.12
CA GLU A 121 22.29 -4.89 -24.43
C GLU A 121 22.21 -3.41 -24.02
N VAL A 122 20.99 -2.88 -23.98
CA VAL A 122 20.70 -1.55 -23.44
C VAL A 122 19.80 -1.75 -22.23
N PRO A 123 20.25 -1.39 -21.02
CA PRO A 123 19.42 -1.46 -19.83
C PRO A 123 18.14 -0.62 -19.96
N GLY A 124 17.08 -1.08 -19.33
CA GLY A 124 15.86 -0.30 -19.17
C GLY A 124 15.91 0.66 -17.97
N GLY A 125 14.81 1.35 -17.69
CA GLY A 125 14.65 2.21 -16.52
C GLY A 125 14.38 1.42 -15.22
N ILE A 126 13.95 2.13 -14.18
CA ILE A 126 13.53 1.56 -12.89
C ILE A 126 12.04 1.18 -12.94
N GLY A 127 11.61 0.23 -12.12
CA GLY A 127 10.21 -0.17 -12.02
C GLY A 127 9.81 -0.71 -10.67
N GLU A 128 8.63 -1.32 -10.59
CA GLU A 128 8.04 -1.84 -9.35
C GLU A 128 8.98 -2.79 -8.61
N GLU A 129 9.73 -3.63 -9.36
CA GLU A 129 10.76 -4.52 -8.80
C GLU A 129 11.75 -3.79 -7.89
N ASP A 130 12.11 -2.55 -8.25
CA ASP A 130 13.26 -1.82 -7.75
C ASP A 130 12.91 -0.84 -6.62
N PHE A 131 11.77 -0.15 -6.75
CA PHE A 131 11.47 1.10 -6.06
C PHE A 131 11.65 1.06 -4.54
N LEU A 132 11.10 0.06 -3.84
CA LEU A 132 11.23 0.01 -2.39
C LEU A 132 12.71 -0.07 -1.96
N THR A 133 13.49 -0.90 -2.63
CA THR A 133 14.90 -1.18 -2.30
C THR A 133 15.81 0.01 -2.55
N ILE A 134 15.56 0.78 -3.63
CA ILE A 134 16.42 1.92 -4.00
C ILE A 134 16.01 3.24 -3.36
N VAL A 135 14.80 3.34 -2.76
CA VAL A 135 14.26 4.58 -2.18
C VAL A 135 14.16 4.51 -0.67
N LEU A 136 13.39 3.56 -0.11
CA LEU A 136 13.01 3.56 1.31
C LEU A 136 14.19 3.60 2.29
N PRO A 137 15.31 2.90 2.07
CA PRO A 137 16.46 2.91 2.98
C PRO A 137 17.17 4.26 3.10
N TYR A 138 16.90 5.21 2.21
CA TYR A 138 17.69 6.44 2.03
C TYR A 138 16.91 7.72 2.32
N VAL A 139 15.74 7.63 2.94
CA VAL A 139 14.84 8.76 3.19
C VAL A 139 14.40 8.81 4.65
N LYS A 140 14.22 10.01 5.18
CA LYS A 140 13.87 10.29 6.59
C LYS A 140 12.49 10.93 6.73
N THR A 141 11.88 11.37 5.62
CA THR A 141 10.53 11.93 5.56
C THR A 141 9.80 11.43 4.32
N ALA A 142 8.47 11.52 4.33
CA ALA A 142 7.65 11.18 3.17
C ALA A 142 8.00 12.06 1.95
N ARG A 143 8.26 13.34 2.19
CA ARG A 143 8.69 14.33 1.20
C ARG A 143 10.02 13.97 0.53
N GLU A 144 11.01 13.58 1.33
CA GLU A 144 12.29 13.08 0.80
C GLU A 144 12.09 11.82 -0.06
N GLY A 145 11.08 10.98 0.26
CA GLY A 145 10.69 9.82 -0.54
C GLY A 145 10.27 10.21 -1.95
N VAL A 146 9.39 11.20 -2.06
CA VAL A 146 8.96 11.75 -3.36
C VAL A 146 10.14 12.34 -4.13
N GLN A 147 10.93 13.19 -3.50
CA GLN A 147 12.07 13.86 -4.14
C GLN A 147 13.12 12.85 -4.64
N ARG A 148 13.43 11.83 -3.83
CA ARG A 148 14.38 10.80 -4.23
C ARG A 148 13.88 9.95 -5.38
N LEU A 149 12.62 9.50 -5.34
CA LEU A 149 12.07 8.71 -6.44
C LEU A 149 11.97 9.56 -7.71
N GLY A 150 11.52 10.82 -7.60
CA GLY A 150 11.46 11.75 -8.71
C GLY A 150 12.81 11.93 -9.40
N ALA A 151 13.88 12.18 -8.62
CA ALA A 151 15.23 12.31 -9.16
C ALA A 151 15.73 11.03 -9.87
N LEU A 152 15.39 9.85 -9.34
CA LEU A 152 15.73 8.57 -9.99
C LEU A 152 14.95 8.35 -11.29
N LEU A 153 13.68 8.78 -11.34
CA LEU A 153 12.87 8.74 -12.58
C LEU A 153 13.41 9.68 -13.64
N GLU A 154 13.82 10.89 -13.28
CA GLU A 154 14.44 11.83 -14.23
C GLU A 154 15.79 11.36 -14.74
N GLU A 155 16.59 10.65 -13.91
CA GLU A 155 17.91 10.15 -14.29
C GLU A 155 17.85 8.87 -15.13
N PHE A 156 17.03 7.90 -14.72
CA PHE A 156 17.04 6.55 -15.31
C PHE A 156 15.79 6.23 -16.13
N GLY A 157 14.73 6.98 -15.96
CA GLY A 157 13.43 6.69 -16.53
C GLY A 157 12.78 5.43 -15.95
N THR A 158 11.59 5.11 -16.45
CA THR A 158 10.85 3.89 -16.10
C THR A 158 10.39 3.12 -17.32
N TYR A 159 10.24 1.82 -17.20
CA TYR A 159 9.69 0.95 -18.26
C TYR A 159 8.19 0.70 -18.11
N GLU A 160 7.53 1.30 -17.11
CA GLU A 160 6.09 1.11 -16.82
C GLU A 160 5.51 2.29 -16.03
N MET A 161 4.18 2.43 -16.05
CA MET A 161 3.49 3.45 -15.26
C MET A 161 3.23 2.97 -13.84
N ASN A 162 3.52 3.85 -12.86
CA ASN A 162 3.44 3.51 -11.45
C ASN A 162 2.88 4.63 -10.59
N GLY A 163 2.11 4.24 -9.56
CA GLY A 163 1.73 5.09 -8.44
C GLY A 163 2.38 4.61 -7.15
N VAL A 164 2.95 5.52 -6.38
CA VAL A 164 3.71 5.23 -5.17
C VAL A 164 3.25 6.10 -4.02
N ALA A 165 2.97 5.48 -2.87
CA ALA A 165 2.61 6.19 -1.64
C ALA A 165 3.81 6.27 -0.70
N PHE A 166 3.99 7.45 -0.10
CA PHE A 166 4.90 7.69 1.01
C PHE A 166 4.13 8.28 2.18
N SER A 167 4.44 7.88 3.41
CA SER A 167 3.91 8.53 4.60
C SER A 167 4.92 8.58 5.74
N ASP A 168 4.81 9.60 6.55
CA ASP A 168 5.45 9.72 7.87
C ASP A 168 4.42 10.16 8.91
N SER A 169 4.83 10.61 10.09
CA SER A 169 3.90 11.06 11.14
C SER A 169 3.14 12.35 10.80
N ASN A 170 3.57 13.10 9.80
CA ASN A 170 3.06 14.43 9.49
C ASN A 170 2.17 14.43 8.24
N GLU A 171 2.60 13.73 7.19
CA GLU A 171 1.98 13.85 5.88
C GLU A 171 2.00 12.54 5.09
N ILE A 172 1.13 12.46 4.08
CA ILE A 172 1.08 11.40 3.08
C ILE A 172 1.25 12.04 1.71
N TRP A 173 2.10 11.45 0.87
CA TRP A 173 2.29 11.83 -0.52
C TRP A 173 1.94 10.68 -1.45
N TRP A 174 1.32 11.03 -2.57
CA TRP A 174 1.07 10.11 -3.67
C TRP A 174 1.77 10.62 -4.92
N LEU A 175 2.65 9.79 -5.49
CA LEU A 175 3.39 10.06 -6.72
C LEU A 175 2.82 9.20 -7.85
N GLU A 176 2.61 9.80 -9.03
CA GLU A 176 2.25 9.13 -10.28
C GLU A 176 3.33 9.40 -11.32
N THR A 177 3.83 8.36 -12.01
CA THR A 177 4.70 8.55 -13.17
C THR A 177 3.88 9.04 -14.37
N VAL A 178 4.53 9.84 -15.24
CA VAL A 178 3.94 10.40 -16.45
C VAL A 178 4.91 10.10 -17.60
N GLY A 179 4.61 9.06 -18.39
CA GLY A 179 5.53 8.60 -19.43
C GLY A 179 6.79 7.94 -18.87
N GLY A 180 7.90 8.07 -19.59
CA GLY A 180 9.17 7.41 -19.29
C GLY A 180 9.98 8.10 -18.20
N HIS A 181 9.95 9.44 -18.07
CA HIS A 181 10.81 10.20 -17.16
C HIS A 181 10.07 11.20 -16.29
N HIS A 182 8.90 11.70 -16.76
CA HIS A 182 8.13 12.69 -16.01
C HIS A 182 7.32 12.07 -14.88
N TRP A 183 7.04 12.85 -13.88
CA TRP A 183 6.25 12.46 -12.71
C TRP A 183 5.52 13.67 -12.10
N ILE A 184 4.44 13.38 -11.36
CA ILE A 184 3.70 14.31 -10.53
C ILE A 184 3.51 13.69 -9.14
N ALA A 185 3.45 14.52 -8.10
CA ALA A 185 3.09 14.07 -6.76
C ALA A 185 2.20 15.08 -6.06
N LYS A 186 1.21 14.58 -5.32
CA LYS A 186 0.28 15.40 -4.55
C LYS A 186 0.21 14.93 -3.12
N ARG A 187 0.24 15.89 -2.18
CA ARG A 187 0.02 15.64 -0.76
C ARG A 187 -1.45 15.28 -0.53
N VAL A 188 -1.71 14.23 0.22
CA VAL A 188 -3.06 13.87 0.63
C VAL A 188 -3.53 14.86 1.70
N PRO A 189 -4.70 15.52 1.54
CA PRO A 189 -5.24 16.40 2.58
C PRO A 189 -5.45 15.63 3.89
N ASP A 190 -5.15 16.26 5.03
CA ASP A 190 -5.18 15.61 6.34
C ASP A 190 -6.58 15.08 6.70
N GLU A 191 -7.64 15.77 6.25
CA GLU A 191 -9.05 15.41 6.48
C GLU A 191 -9.63 14.43 5.45
N ALA A 192 -8.85 14.03 4.44
CA ALA A 192 -9.34 13.23 3.33
C ALA A 192 -8.79 11.79 3.32
N TYR A 193 -9.46 10.95 2.55
CA TYR A 193 -8.93 9.69 2.06
C TYR A 193 -8.82 9.74 0.52
N VAL A 194 -7.96 8.88 -0.02
CA VAL A 194 -7.71 8.71 -1.46
C VAL A 194 -7.97 7.27 -1.86
N THR A 195 -8.60 7.05 -3.01
CA THR A 195 -8.82 5.71 -3.57
C THR A 195 -8.16 5.58 -4.93
N MET A 196 -7.23 4.62 -5.06
CA MET A 196 -6.47 4.42 -6.28
C MET A 196 -6.66 3.01 -6.83
N PRO A 197 -7.34 2.88 -7.97
CA PRO A 197 -7.25 1.71 -8.84
C PRO A 197 -6.06 1.84 -9.82
N ASN A 198 -5.96 0.94 -10.80
CA ASN A 198 -4.88 0.95 -11.79
C ASN A 198 -5.09 1.98 -12.92
N GLN A 199 -5.31 3.23 -12.56
CA GLN A 199 -5.39 4.36 -13.50
C GLN A 199 -4.88 5.62 -12.81
N LEU A 200 -4.43 6.61 -13.60
CA LEU A 200 -4.08 7.93 -13.07
C LEU A 200 -5.25 8.51 -12.28
N GLY A 201 -4.98 9.02 -11.10
CA GLY A 201 -6.01 9.44 -10.15
C GLY A 201 -6.06 10.92 -9.87
N ILE A 202 -4.91 11.60 -9.82
CA ILE A 202 -4.84 13.03 -9.49
C ILE A 202 -5.66 13.84 -10.52
N ASP A 203 -6.74 14.48 -10.04
CA ASP A 203 -7.73 15.19 -10.85
C ASP A 203 -7.62 16.71 -10.77
N GLU A 204 -6.84 17.23 -9.83
CA GLU A 204 -6.51 18.65 -9.70
C GLU A 204 -5.04 18.78 -9.33
N PHE A 205 -4.30 19.67 -10.01
CA PHE A 205 -2.88 19.85 -9.79
C PHE A 205 -2.46 21.31 -9.97
N ASP A 206 -1.74 21.86 -9.00
CA ASP A 206 -1.21 23.21 -9.04
C ASP A 206 0.24 23.20 -9.51
N LEU A 207 0.47 23.55 -10.78
CA LEU A 207 1.80 23.63 -11.37
C LEU A 207 2.64 24.79 -10.80
N GLU A 208 2.02 25.88 -10.31
CA GLU A 208 2.76 26.98 -9.70
C GLU A 208 3.35 26.56 -8.36
N ASP A 209 2.55 25.87 -7.52
CA ASP A 209 3.04 25.27 -6.27
C ASP A 209 4.10 24.19 -6.55
N ALA A 210 3.86 23.29 -7.51
CA ALA A 210 4.76 22.18 -7.79
C ALA A 210 6.16 22.61 -8.26
N LEU A 211 6.24 23.71 -9.01
CA LEU A 211 7.49 24.29 -9.51
C LEU A 211 8.05 25.41 -8.60
N GLY A 212 7.30 25.78 -7.56
CA GLY A 212 7.63 26.86 -6.61
C GLY A 212 7.87 26.36 -5.19
N ASP A 213 6.90 26.62 -4.32
CA ASP A 213 7.03 26.38 -2.86
C ASP A 213 6.88 24.89 -2.47
N GLN A 214 6.27 24.08 -3.35
CA GLN A 214 6.10 22.63 -3.16
C GLN A 214 5.36 22.27 -1.86
N GLU A 215 4.36 23.05 -1.47
CA GLU A 215 3.60 22.82 -0.24
C GLU A 215 2.72 21.56 -0.34
N ALA A 216 2.01 21.41 -1.45
CA ALA A 216 1.05 20.32 -1.69
C ALA A 216 1.29 19.55 -2.99
N HIS A 217 2.12 20.06 -3.90
CA HIS A 217 2.40 19.46 -5.20
C HIS A 217 3.90 19.47 -5.49
N MET A 218 4.39 18.44 -6.18
CA MET A 218 5.74 18.32 -6.71
C MET A 218 5.68 17.68 -8.09
N CYS A 219 6.63 17.99 -8.96
CA CYS A 219 6.72 17.35 -10.28
C CYS A 219 8.15 17.40 -10.82
N SER A 220 8.39 16.70 -11.94
CA SER A 220 9.63 16.85 -12.71
C SER A 220 9.84 18.30 -13.15
N GLU A 221 11.10 18.75 -13.15
CA GLU A 221 11.49 20.15 -13.32
C GLU A 221 10.95 20.79 -14.61
N ASP A 222 10.87 20.04 -15.68
CA ASP A 222 10.47 20.48 -17.03
C ASP A 222 9.00 20.13 -17.40
N LEU A 223 8.18 19.65 -16.44
CA LEU A 223 6.81 19.20 -16.69
C LEU A 223 5.95 20.26 -17.40
N ALA A 224 6.07 21.55 -17.02
CA ALA A 224 5.30 22.62 -17.65
C ALA A 224 5.65 22.80 -19.13
N GLU A 225 6.94 22.75 -19.48
CA GLU A 225 7.42 22.81 -20.88
C GLU A 225 6.98 21.55 -21.65
N PHE A 226 7.03 20.39 -21.00
CA PHE A 226 6.57 19.13 -21.58
C PHE A 226 5.08 19.18 -21.95
N ILE A 227 4.22 19.69 -21.04
CA ILE A 227 2.77 19.87 -21.28
C ILE A 227 2.52 20.84 -22.43
N GLU A 228 3.17 22.01 -22.43
CA GLU A 228 2.99 23.04 -23.44
C GLU A 228 3.46 22.57 -24.82
N THR A 229 4.68 22.05 -24.89
CA THR A 229 5.30 21.63 -26.18
C THR A 229 4.53 20.51 -26.86
N ASN A 230 3.97 19.59 -26.07
CA ASN A 230 3.25 18.41 -26.59
C ASN A 230 1.73 18.59 -26.59
N HIS A 231 1.22 19.77 -26.25
CA HIS A 231 -0.21 20.11 -26.22
C HIS A 231 -1.03 19.10 -25.40
N LEU A 232 -0.55 18.76 -24.19
CA LEU A 232 -1.15 17.72 -23.35
C LEU A 232 -2.33 18.25 -22.52
N ASP A 233 -2.35 19.54 -22.15
CA ASP A 233 -3.51 20.15 -21.52
C ASP A 233 -4.69 20.23 -22.48
N LEU A 234 -5.81 19.61 -22.10
CA LEU A 234 -7.03 19.57 -22.89
C LEU A 234 -8.10 20.56 -22.42
N ALA A 235 -7.80 21.39 -21.42
CA ALA A 235 -8.74 22.39 -20.94
C ALA A 235 -9.10 23.40 -22.05
N VAL A 236 -10.39 23.63 -22.26
CA VAL A 236 -10.88 24.61 -23.25
C VAL A 236 -10.75 26.04 -22.73
N GLU A 237 -10.86 26.22 -21.41
CA GLU A 237 -10.76 27.50 -20.73
C GLU A 237 -9.74 27.40 -19.59
N ASN A 238 -8.78 28.32 -19.50
CA ASN A 238 -7.77 28.39 -18.44
C ASN A 238 -8.34 28.87 -17.08
N THR A 239 -9.50 28.41 -16.70
CA THR A 239 -10.22 28.86 -15.49
C THR A 239 -10.29 27.81 -14.39
N THR A 240 -9.87 26.58 -14.69
CA THR A 240 -9.86 25.46 -13.76
C THR A 240 -8.42 25.03 -13.46
N PRO A 241 -8.14 24.43 -12.30
CA PRO A 241 -6.88 23.75 -12.04
C PRO A 241 -6.58 22.74 -13.16
N PHE A 242 -5.29 22.55 -13.45
CA PHE A 242 -4.87 21.52 -14.40
C PHE A 242 -5.28 20.13 -13.91
N ASN A 243 -5.89 19.34 -14.80
CA ASN A 243 -6.34 17.98 -14.51
C ASN A 243 -5.40 16.95 -15.14
N PRO A 244 -4.45 16.35 -14.39
CA PRO A 244 -3.53 15.34 -14.93
C PRO A 244 -4.23 14.07 -15.40
N ARG A 245 -5.32 13.66 -14.76
CA ARG A 245 -6.11 12.47 -15.16
C ARG A 245 -6.61 12.61 -16.59
N ASP A 246 -7.15 13.78 -16.94
CA ASP A 246 -7.63 14.05 -18.29
C ASP A 246 -6.50 14.22 -19.30
N ALA A 247 -5.40 14.85 -18.89
CA ALA A 247 -4.26 15.14 -19.76
C ALA A 247 -3.41 13.91 -20.06
N PHE A 248 -3.15 13.07 -19.05
CA PHE A 248 -2.18 11.99 -19.11
C PHE A 248 -2.80 10.60 -19.05
N GLY A 249 -3.98 10.45 -18.42
CA GLY A 249 -4.60 9.18 -18.17
C GLY A 249 -5.15 8.46 -19.41
N SER A 250 -5.41 7.18 -19.27
CA SER A 250 -6.20 6.41 -20.21
C SER A 250 -7.69 6.67 -20.00
N HIS A 251 -8.46 6.63 -21.09
CA HIS A 251 -9.92 6.74 -21.09
C HIS A 251 -10.49 5.58 -21.90
N SER A 252 -10.32 4.36 -21.40
CA SER A 252 -10.67 3.14 -22.13
C SER A 252 -11.93 2.47 -21.56
N ASP A 253 -12.68 1.74 -22.40
CA ASP A 253 -13.75 0.86 -21.94
C ASP A 253 -13.26 -0.18 -20.92
N SER A 254 -11.97 -0.52 -20.94
CA SER A 254 -11.34 -1.40 -19.98
C SER A 254 -11.32 -0.80 -18.57
N ASP A 255 -11.11 0.51 -18.44
CA ASP A 255 -11.12 1.21 -17.16
C ASP A 255 -12.49 1.13 -16.47
N HIS A 256 -13.56 1.19 -17.24
CA HIS A 256 -14.95 1.09 -16.75
C HIS A 256 -15.32 -0.31 -16.23
N VAL A 257 -14.52 -1.32 -16.51
CA VAL A 257 -14.71 -2.70 -16.00
C VAL A 257 -13.71 -3.03 -14.91
N TYR A 258 -12.50 -2.49 -15.05
CA TYR A 258 -11.36 -2.87 -14.23
C TYR A 258 -11.06 -1.87 -13.11
N ASN A 259 -11.14 -0.58 -13.38
CA ASN A 259 -10.62 0.49 -12.52
C ASN A 259 -11.72 1.26 -11.78
N THR A 260 -12.53 2.05 -12.49
CA THR A 260 -13.53 2.95 -11.89
C THR A 260 -14.51 2.24 -10.92
N PRO A 261 -14.96 0.98 -11.16
CA PRO A 261 -15.86 0.30 -10.23
C PRO A 261 -15.24 0.09 -8.84
N ARG A 262 -13.91 -0.04 -8.74
CA ARG A 262 -13.23 -0.21 -7.46
C ARG A 262 -13.22 1.10 -6.66
N ALA A 263 -12.87 2.21 -7.27
CA ALA A 263 -12.93 3.53 -6.64
C ALA A 263 -14.38 3.87 -6.23
N TRP A 264 -15.35 3.65 -7.13
CA TRP A 264 -16.78 3.81 -6.83
C TRP A 264 -17.21 3.05 -5.58
N TYR A 265 -16.86 1.77 -5.45
CA TYR A 265 -17.29 0.97 -4.31
C TYR A 265 -16.66 1.42 -3.00
N MET A 266 -15.37 1.76 -3.01
CA MET A 266 -14.68 2.25 -1.81
C MET A 266 -15.30 3.56 -1.31
N GLN A 267 -15.56 4.50 -2.22
CA GLN A 267 -16.18 5.78 -1.85
C GLN A 267 -17.65 5.61 -1.44
N ARG A 268 -18.41 4.76 -2.12
CA ARG A 268 -19.78 4.38 -1.71
C ARG A 268 -19.85 3.84 -0.29
N PHE A 269 -18.83 3.12 0.16
CA PHE A 269 -18.77 2.59 1.52
C PHE A 269 -18.40 3.66 2.56
N LEU A 270 -17.47 4.54 2.23
CA LEU A 270 -16.96 5.56 3.17
C LEU A 270 -17.85 6.81 3.23
N ASN A 271 -18.62 7.08 2.16
CA ASN A 271 -19.55 8.21 2.03
C ASN A 271 -20.95 7.74 1.61
N PRO A 272 -21.65 6.95 2.44
CA PRO A 272 -22.91 6.32 2.03
C PRO A 272 -24.11 7.28 1.94
N TYR A 273 -24.03 8.51 2.47
CA TYR A 273 -25.20 9.39 2.63
C TYR A 273 -25.05 10.76 1.96
N ASP A 274 -23.85 11.24 1.69
CA ASP A 274 -23.61 12.56 1.08
C ASP A 274 -23.87 12.57 -0.44
N GLU A 275 -23.97 11.39 -1.05
CA GLU A 275 -24.28 11.20 -2.46
C GLU A 275 -25.26 10.05 -2.71
N VAL A 276 -25.90 10.06 -3.86
CA VAL A 276 -26.76 8.98 -4.35
C VAL A 276 -25.90 8.01 -5.18
N TRP A 277 -25.66 6.83 -4.64
CA TRP A 277 -24.80 5.81 -5.26
C TRP A 277 -25.55 4.79 -6.13
N ASP A 278 -26.85 4.67 -5.96
CA ASP A 278 -27.66 3.62 -6.59
C ASP A 278 -28.86 4.21 -7.34
N GLY A 279 -29.26 3.54 -8.40
CA GLY A 279 -30.45 3.91 -9.18
C GLY A 279 -30.18 4.83 -10.39
N PRO A 280 -31.24 5.29 -11.06
CA PRO A 280 -31.11 6.09 -12.27
C PRO A 280 -30.58 7.51 -12.02
N ASP A 281 -30.78 8.02 -10.82
CA ASP A 281 -30.38 9.37 -10.39
C ASP A 281 -29.07 9.35 -9.57
N ALA A 282 -28.26 8.29 -9.69
CA ALA A 282 -26.97 8.19 -9.00
C ALA A 282 -26.02 9.30 -9.48
N ASP A 283 -25.37 9.97 -8.52
CA ASP A 283 -24.37 11.00 -8.77
C ASP A 283 -23.14 10.38 -9.44
N HIS A 284 -22.69 9.23 -8.94
CA HIS A 284 -21.63 8.42 -9.54
C HIS A 284 -22.09 6.98 -9.78
N LYS A 285 -21.69 6.43 -10.91
CA LYS A 285 -21.90 5.03 -11.31
C LYS A 285 -20.57 4.28 -11.26
N PRO A 286 -20.59 2.94 -11.27
CA PRO A 286 -19.34 2.17 -11.34
C PRO A 286 -18.43 2.51 -12.53
N THR A 287 -19.00 3.11 -13.59
CA THR A 287 -18.30 3.51 -14.82
C THR A 287 -18.09 5.01 -14.97
N SER A 288 -18.23 5.77 -13.87
CA SER A 288 -18.01 7.22 -13.90
C SER A 288 -16.53 7.57 -13.93
N ASP A 289 -16.14 8.49 -14.82
CA ASP A 289 -14.77 8.99 -14.95
C ASP A 289 -14.46 10.15 -13.99
N ASP A 290 -15.50 10.76 -13.42
CA ASP A 290 -15.46 11.92 -12.55
C ASP A 290 -15.47 11.59 -11.05
N ILE A 291 -15.17 10.35 -10.66
CA ILE A 291 -15.01 9.96 -9.25
C ILE A 291 -13.81 10.72 -8.68
N PRO A 292 -13.97 11.54 -7.62
CA PRO A 292 -12.87 12.35 -7.08
C PRO A 292 -11.68 11.51 -6.62
N TRP A 293 -10.46 12.04 -6.82
CA TRP A 293 -9.24 11.40 -6.29
C TRP A 293 -9.25 11.32 -4.77
N ALA A 294 -9.51 12.45 -4.10
CA ALA A 294 -9.55 12.57 -2.65
C ALA A 294 -10.93 13.02 -2.18
N ARG A 295 -11.35 12.53 -1.00
CA ARG A 295 -12.65 12.83 -0.42
C ARG A 295 -12.60 12.84 1.10
N GLN A 296 -13.35 13.73 1.74
CA GLN A 296 -13.55 13.71 3.18
C GLN A 296 -14.56 12.59 3.54
N PRO A 297 -14.22 11.65 4.44
CA PRO A 297 -15.15 10.59 4.81
C PRO A 297 -16.26 11.11 5.73
N GLU A 298 -17.45 10.50 5.70
CA GLU A 298 -18.54 10.86 6.60
C GLU A 298 -18.30 10.49 8.08
N ARG A 299 -17.34 9.60 8.33
CA ARG A 299 -16.87 9.22 9.67
C ARG A 299 -15.40 8.84 9.63
N LYS A 300 -14.74 8.86 10.78
CA LYS A 300 -13.34 8.42 10.89
C LYS A 300 -13.16 7.01 10.33
N VAL A 301 -12.09 6.83 9.55
CA VAL A 301 -11.74 5.56 8.90
C VAL A 301 -10.90 4.70 9.84
N THR A 302 -11.29 3.45 10.05
CA THR A 302 -10.59 2.48 10.89
C THR A 302 -9.78 1.49 10.06
N ILE A 303 -8.91 0.72 10.72
CA ILE A 303 -8.17 -0.39 10.09
C ILE A 303 -9.14 -1.45 9.53
N GLU A 304 -10.26 -1.69 10.22
CA GLU A 304 -11.31 -2.60 9.79
C GLU A 304 -12.04 -2.11 8.54
N ASP A 305 -12.28 -0.81 8.42
CA ASP A 305 -12.85 -0.22 7.21
C ASP A 305 -11.92 -0.41 6.01
N ILE A 306 -10.62 -0.16 6.21
CA ILE A 306 -9.59 -0.39 5.18
C ILE A 306 -9.59 -1.87 4.77
N LYS A 307 -9.56 -2.78 5.76
CA LYS A 307 -9.63 -4.22 5.48
C LYS A 307 -10.91 -4.58 4.72
N TYR A 308 -12.05 -4.01 5.09
CA TYR A 308 -13.34 -4.28 4.46
C TYR A 308 -13.35 -3.84 2.99
N VAL A 309 -12.97 -2.59 2.69
CA VAL A 309 -12.99 -2.08 1.31
C VAL A 309 -11.96 -2.80 0.43
N LEU A 310 -10.75 -3.09 0.96
CA LEU A 310 -9.72 -3.83 0.22
C LEU A 310 -9.99 -5.35 0.12
N SER A 311 -11.01 -5.85 0.82
CA SER A 311 -11.54 -7.21 0.68
C SER A 311 -12.78 -7.27 -0.20
N SER A 312 -13.27 -6.15 -0.71
CA SER A 312 -14.58 -6.08 -1.33
C SER A 312 -14.70 -6.94 -2.58
N HIS A 313 -15.81 -7.63 -2.64
CA HIS A 313 -16.33 -8.32 -3.81
C HIS A 313 -17.65 -7.69 -4.28
N TYR A 314 -17.85 -6.38 -4.02
CA TYR A 314 -19.07 -5.61 -4.30
C TYR A 314 -20.30 -6.08 -3.51
N GLN A 315 -20.09 -6.57 -2.30
CA GLN A 315 -21.15 -7.06 -1.43
C GLN A 315 -22.25 -6.00 -1.22
N GLY A 316 -23.51 -6.45 -1.25
CA GLY A 316 -24.66 -5.56 -1.17
C GLY A 316 -25.05 -4.88 -2.49
N THR A 317 -24.42 -5.25 -3.61
CA THR A 317 -24.73 -4.75 -4.96
C THR A 317 -25.11 -5.91 -5.90
N PRO A 318 -25.68 -5.63 -7.09
CA PRO A 318 -25.91 -6.64 -8.12
C PRO A 318 -24.62 -7.26 -8.71
N PHE A 319 -23.46 -6.70 -8.45
CA PHE A 319 -22.17 -7.08 -9.03
C PHE A 319 -21.41 -8.10 -8.17
N ASP A 320 -21.92 -8.41 -6.99
CA ASP A 320 -21.33 -9.37 -6.05
C ASP A 320 -21.36 -10.81 -6.62
N PRO A 321 -20.21 -11.44 -6.89
CA PRO A 321 -20.16 -12.81 -7.41
C PRO A 321 -20.75 -13.85 -6.46
N TYR A 322 -20.78 -13.59 -5.14
CA TYR A 322 -21.37 -14.47 -4.14
C TYR A 322 -22.81 -14.08 -3.76
N GLY A 323 -23.25 -12.91 -4.21
CA GLY A 323 -24.52 -12.30 -3.86
C GLY A 323 -25.74 -12.91 -4.54
N GLN A 324 -26.92 -12.40 -4.16
CA GLN A 324 -28.22 -12.81 -4.72
C GLN A 324 -28.96 -11.68 -5.43
N LEU A 325 -28.46 -10.43 -5.34
CA LEU A 325 -29.12 -9.26 -5.91
C LEU A 325 -28.98 -9.19 -7.43
N GLY A 326 -27.88 -9.73 -7.97
CA GLY A 326 -27.62 -9.75 -9.41
C GLY A 326 -27.98 -11.08 -10.07
N ASP A 327 -27.91 -11.07 -11.41
CA ASP A 327 -28.06 -12.23 -12.28
C ASP A 327 -26.69 -12.65 -12.89
N GLU A 328 -26.70 -13.62 -13.80
CA GLU A 328 -25.49 -14.11 -14.49
C GLU A 328 -24.78 -13.03 -15.34
N ARG A 329 -25.44 -11.93 -15.67
CA ARG A 329 -24.88 -10.85 -16.50
C ARG A 329 -24.17 -9.80 -15.62
N THR A 330 -24.72 -9.53 -14.43
CA THR A 330 -24.21 -8.52 -13.53
C THR A 330 -23.15 -9.05 -12.56
N ARG A 331 -23.32 -10.28 -12.08
CA ARG A 331 -22.27 -10.98 -11.32
C ARG A 331 -21.02 -11.12 -12.20
N HIS A 332 -19.87 -10.85 -11.68
CA HIS A 332 -18.60 -10.85 -12.42
C HIS A 332 -18.49 -9.79 -13.54
N MET A 333 -19.40 -8.80 -13.59
CA MET A 333 -19.30 -7.71 -14.57
C MET A 333 -18.05 -6.87 -14.35
N TYR A 334 -17.69 -6.63 -13.10
CA TYR A 334 -16.55 -5.83 -12.69
C TYR A 334 -15.49 -6.65 -11.96
N ARG A 335 -14.23 -6.25 -12.11
CA ARG A 335 -13.11 -6.79 -11.35
C ARG A 335 -13.29 -6.47 -9.87
N THR A 336 -13.40 -7.49 -9.03
CA THR A 336 -13.52 -7.31 -7.57
C THR A 336 -12.23 -6.77 -6.95
N ILE A 337 -12.32 -6.01 -5.86
CA ILE A 337 -11.15 -5.53 -5.11
C ILE A 337 -10.45 -6.71 -4.43
N GLY A 338 -11.22 -7.49 -3.65
CA GLY A 338 -10.76 -8.75 -3.09
C GLY A 338 -10.75 -9.87 -4.13
N ILE A 339 -9.64 -10.00 -4.85
CA ILE A 339 -9.50 -10.95 -5.97
C ILE A 339 -8.74 -12.22 -5.57
N ASN A 340 -8.93 -13.30 -6.35
CA ASN A 340 -8.33 -14.62 -6.09
C ASN A 340 -6.79 -14.63 -6.12
N ARG A 341 -6.17 -13.75 -6.90
CA ARG A 341 -4.71 -13.68 -7.11
C ARG A 341 -3.99 -12.67 -6.22
N GLN A 342 -4.64 -12.10 -5.21
CA GLN A 342 -3.97 -11.26 -4.24
C GLN A 342 -2.82 -12.00 -3.57
N SER A 343 -1.64 -11.38 -3.53
CA SER A 343 -0.46 -11.91 -2.86
C SER A 343 -0.42 -11.47 -1.40
N GLN A 344 -0.61 -10.17 -1.16
CA GLN A 344 -0.60 -9.57 0.16
C GLN A 344 -1.52 -8.34 0.25
N LEU A 345 -1.87 -7.97 1.48
CA LEU A 345 -2.32 -6.64 1.89
C LEU A 345 -1.38 -6.16 2.98
N ALA A 346 -0.75 -5.02 2.77
CA ALA A 346 -0.01 -4.29 3.79
C ALA A 346 -0.71 -2.96 4.09
N VAL A 347 -0.89 -2.67 5.39
CA VAL A 347 -1.38 -1.39 5.89
C VAL A 347 -0.32 -0.83 6.82
N MET A 348 0.32 0.27 6.44
CA MET A 348 1.30 0.96 7.26
C MET A 348 0.60 2.12 7.97
N GLN A 349 0.60 2.06 9.31
CA GLN A 349 0.01 3.03 10.21
C GLN A 349 1.13 3.73 11.00
N ILE A 350 1.28 5.05 10.84
CA ILE A 350 2.24 5.84 11.60
C ILE A 350 1.49 6.68 12.62
N ARG A 351 1.73 6.43 13.91
CA ARG A 351 0.98 6.98 15.05
C ARG A 351 1.77 8.13 15.71
N PRO A 352 1.53 9.41 15.36
CA PRO A 352 2.33 10.55 15.84
C PRO A 352 2.37 10.68 17.37
N TYR A 353 1.32 10.25 18.05
CA TYR A 353 1.14 10.32 19.51
C TYR A 353 1.86 9.19 20.28
N ARG A 354 2.67 8.37 19.61
CA ARG A 354 3.46 7.28 20.23
C ARG A 354 4.95 7.56 20.14
N PRO A 355 5.75 7.02 21.10
CA PRO A 355 7.20 7.10 21.03
C PRO A 355 7.74 6.65 19.67
N GLN A 356 8.74 7.33 19.15
CA GLN A 356 9.28 7.07 17.81
C GLN A 356 9.65 5.59 17.61
N ALA A 357 10.21 4.94 18.63
CA ALA A 357 10.62 3.53 18.55
C ALA A 357 9.46 2.53 18.35
N SER A 358 8.20 2.91 18.70
CA SER A 358 7.00 2.07 18.57
C SER A 358 5.87 2.70 17.75
N ARG A 359 6.16 3.81 17.09
CA ARG A 359 5.17 4.64 16.39
C ARG A 359 4.52 3.90 15.23
N ALA A 360 5.32 3.20 14.42
CA ALA A 360 4.85 2.48 13.26
C ALA A 360 4.25 1.12 13.62
N ILE A 361 3.16 0.77 12.92
CA ILE A 361 2.61 -0.58 12.86
C ILE A 361 2.44 -0.95 11.39
N GLN A 362 2.87 -2.15 11.01
CA GLN A 362 2.60 -2.75 9.72
C GLN A 362 1.61 -3.90 9.91
N TRP A 363 0.39 -3.70 9.42
CA TRP A 363 -0.66 -4.71 9.44
C TRP A 363 -0.53 -5.56 8.19
N MET A 364 -0.52 -6.89 8.35
CA MET A 364 -0.24 -7.83 7.27
C MET A 364 -1.36 -8.84 7.09
N ALA A 365 -1.69 -9.10 5.83
CA ALA A 365 -2.52 -10.23 5.41
C ALA A 365 -1.96 -10.82 4.11
N TYR A 366 -2.11 -12.12 3.91
CA TYR A 366 -1.67 -12.82 2.71
C TYR A 366 -2.83 -13.56 2.02
N GLY A 367 -2.71 -13.71 0.71
CA GLY A 367 -3.71 -14.39 -0.12
C GLY A 367 -4.94 -13.54 -0.36
N SER A 368 -6.05 -14.16 -0.77
CA SER A 368 -7.27 -13.47 -1.13
C SER A 368 -7.98 -12.87 0.10
N ASN A 369 -8.12 -11.57 0.12
CA ASN A 369 -8.60 -10.81 1.27
C ASN A 369 -10.00 -11.15 1.78
N PRO A 370 -10.99 -11.56 0.99
CA PRO A 370 -12.28 -11.99 1.54
C PRO A 370 -12.16 -13.11 2.59
N PHE A 371 -11.08 -13.91 2.53
CA PHE A 371 -10.92 -15.14 3.30
C PHE A 371 -9.77 -15.15 4.31
N ASN A 372 -8.93 -14.11 4.31
CA ASN A 372 -7.79 -13.96 5.22
C ASN A 372 -8.09 -13.00 6.37
N THR A 373 -7.13 -12.79 7.25
CA THR A 373 -7.19 -11.80 8.33
C THR A 373 -6.05 -10.81 8.23
N LEU A 374 -6.27 -9.59 8.72
CA LEU A 374 -5.28 -8.52 8.83
C LEU A 374 -4.83 -8.38 10.27
N VAL A 375 -3.53 -8.49 10.54
CA VAL A 375 -2.95 -8.53 11.89
C VAL A 375 -1.69 -7.65 12.01
N PRO A 376 -1.46 -7.01 13.19
CA PRO A 376 -0.41 -6.03 13.36
C PRO A 376 0.95 -6.67 13.68
N PHE A 377 2.02 -6.05 13.15
CA PHE A 377 3.40 -6.29 13.52
C PHE A 377 4.14 -4.96 13.66
N PHE A 378 5.05 -4.89 14.62
CA PHE A 378 5.91 -3.72 14.78
C PHE A 378 7.13 -3.86 13.86
N PRO A 379 7.41 -2.86 12.99
CA PRO A 379 8.50 -2.96 12.01
C PRO A 379 9.90 -2.69 12.61
N ASN A 380 9.99 -1.98 13.75
CA ASN A 380 11.27 -1.63 14.37
C ASN A 380 11.83 -2.82 15.21
N VAL A 381 12.19 -3.89 14.54
CA VAL A 381 12.72 -5.15 15.09
C VAL A 381 13.89 -5.64 14.26
N ASP A 382 14.69 -6.58 14.80
CA ASP A 382 15.83 -7.15 14.08
C ASP A 382 15.45 -8.32 13.15
N THR A 383 14.30 -8.96 13.42
CA THR A 383 13.75 -10.09 12.63
C THR A 383 12.24 -10.11 12.73
N THR A 384 11.58 -10.66 11.73
CA THR A 384 10.13 -10.93 11.74
C THR A 384 9.86 -12.37 12.20
N PRO A 385 8.62 -12.71 12.61
CA PRO A 385 8.30 -14.09 12.98
C PRO A 385 8.43 -15.06 11.79
N ALA A 386 9.05 -16.22 12.02
CA ALA A 386 9.27 -17.28 11.02
C ALA A 386 7.98 -17.69 10.28
N TYR A 387 6.82 -17.60 10.95
CA TYR A 387 5.52 -17.91 10.34
C TYR A 387 5.17 -17.03 9.13
N LEU A 388 5.72 -15.80 9.05
CA LEU A 388 5.58 -14.87 7.93
C LEU A 388 6.85 -14.80 7.06
N GLU A 389 8.02 -15.00 7.67
CA GLU A 389 9.31 -14.87 7.00
C GLU A 389 9.68 -16.10 6.14
N ASP A 390 9.40 -17.33 6.63
CA ASP A 390 9.87 -18.59 6.02
C ASP A 390 9.00 -19.08 4.86
N THR A 391 8.33 -18.17 4.15
CA THR A 391 7.58 -18.53 2.94
C THR A 391 8.53 -18.91 1.80
N THR A 392 8.23 -20.02 1.14
CA THR A 392 8.94 -20.50 -0.05
C THR A 392 7.96 -20.75 -1.19
N THR A 393 8.44 -21.12 -2.36
CA THR A 393 7.61 -21.52 -3.50
C THR A 393 6.84 -22.84 -3.28
N ARG A 394 7.21 -23.62 -2.24
CA ARG A 394 6.57 -24.88 -1.93
C ARG A 394 5.30 -24.66 -1.12
N VAL A 395 4.18 -25.18 -1.63
CA VAL A 395 2.89 -25.19 -0.93
C VAL A 395 2.97 -25.99 0.38
N THR A 396 2.52 -25.38 1.47
CA THR A 396 2.48 -25.97 2.82
C THR A 396 1.43 -25.27 3.67
N SER A 397 0.97 -25.87 4.76
CA SER A 397 0.14 -25.21 5.77
C SER A 397 0.94 -24.57 6.90
N GLU A 398 2.29 -24.70 6.88
CA GLU A 398 3.15 -24.31 7.98
C GLU A 398 3.53 -22.83 8.00
N ASN A 399 3.25 -22.06 6.95
CA ASN A 399 3.44 -20.62 6.90
C ASN A 399 2.15 -19.87 6.58
N PHE A 400 2.12 -18.58 6.91
CA PHE A 400 0.92 -17.76 6.84
C PHE A 400 0.43 -17.56 5.40
N TYR A 401 1.34 -17.37 4.44
CA TYR A 401 0.98 -17.16 3.03
C TYR A 401 0.21 -18.36 2.47
N TRP A 402 0.81 -19.55 2.51
CA TRP A 402 0.21 -20.74 1.90
C TRP A 402 -1.01 -21.24 2.64
N ALA A 403 -1.05 -21.15 3.98
CA ALA A 403 -2.23 -21.50 4.77
C ALA A 403 -3.46 -20.67 4.32
N ASN A 404 -3.30 -19.33 4.19
CA ASN A 404 -4.37 -18.46 3.70
C ASN A 404 -4.73 -18.73 2.23
N ARG A 405 -3.75 -19.04 1.38
CA ARG A 405 -4.00 -19.40 -0.02
C ARG A 405 -4.85 -20.67 -0.13
N ILE A 406 -4.57 -21.69 0.68
CA ILE A 406 -5.35 -22.93 0.74
C ILE A 406 -6.76 -22.65 1.24
N ILE A 407 -6.92 -21.91 2.33
CA ILE A 407 -8.22 -21.50 2.89
C ILE A 407 -9.05 -20.79 1.82
N ALA A 408 -8.48 -19.79 1.14
CA ALA A 408 -9.17 -19.05 0.10
C ALA A 408 -9.66 -19.94 -1.04
N ALA A 409 -8.81 -20.84 -1.53
CA ALA A 409 -9.17 -21.78 -2.59
C ALA A 409 -10.31 -22.75 -2.19
N LEU A 410 -10.38 -23.13 -0.92
CA LEU A 410 -11.46 -23.96 -0.39
C LEU A 410 -12.75 -23.15 -0.17
N CYS A 411 -12.65 -21.91 0.30
CA CYS A 411 -13.80 -21.07 0.65
C CYS A 411 -14.50 -20.48 -0.58
N ASP A 412 -13.78 -20.11 -1.62
CA ASP A 412 -14.32 -19.44 -2.81
C ASP A 412 -15.50 -20.20 -3.42
N GLY A 413 -15.34 -21.47 -3.70
CA GLY A 413 -16.40 -22.33 -4.24
C GLY A 413 -17.51 -22.71 -3.23
N ALA A 414 -17.40 -22.29 -1.98
CA ALA A 414 -18.32 -22.61 -0.88
C ALA A 414 -18.58 -21.42 0.03
N PHE A 415 -18.58 -20.21 -0.51
CA PHE A 415 -18.67 -18.98 0.24
C PHE A 415 -19.76 -19.01 1.31
N ARG A 416 -20.97 -19.44 0.97
CA ARG A 416 -22.12 -19.45 1.90
C ARG A 416 -21.97 -20.40 3.09
N SER A 417 -21.30 -21.54 2.90
CA SER A 417 -21.12 -22.53 3.98
C SER A 417 -19.88 -22.26 4.83
N THR A 418 -18.95 -21.41 4.35
CA THR A 418 -17.67 -21.11 5.02
C THR A 418 -17.56 -19.69 5.55
N SER A 419 -18.33 -18.72 5.04
CA SER A 419 -18.23 -17.30 5.41
C SER A 419 -18.31 -17.04 6.91
N ASN A 420 -19.27 -17.65 7.62
CA ASN A 420 -19.39 -17.51 9.07
C ASN A 420 -18.13 -17.96 9.85
N ALA A 421 -17.44 -19.00 9.37
CA ALA A 421 -16.20 -19.46 10.02
C ALA A 421 -15.06 -18.47 9.76
N VAL A 422 -14.99 -17.92 8.54
CA VAL A 422 -14.00 -16.89 8.16
C VAL A 422 -14.24 -15.62 8.96
N GLU A 423 -15.47 -15.11 9.04
CA GLU A 423 -15.82 -13.89 9.79
C GLU A 423 -15.43 -14.01 11.28
N ARG A 424 -15.77 -15.13 11.94
CA ARG A 424 -15.37 -15.38 13.32
C ARG A 424 -13.86 -15.46 13.51
N TYR A 425 -13.13 -15.97 12.53
CA TYR A 425 -11.68 -16.00 12.53
C TYR A 425 -11.12 -14.58 12.43
N GLN A 426 -11.64 -13.76 11.51
CA GLN A 426 -11.25 -12.36 11.33
C GLN A 426 -11.53 -11.52 12.59
N GLU A 427 -12.72 -11.62 13.16
CA GLU A 427 -13.08 -10.94 14.41
C GLU A 427 -12.16 -11.32 15.56
N LYS A 428 -11.90 -12.60 15.73
CA LYS A 428 -11.05 -13.10 16.82
C LYS A 428 -9.61 -12.64 16.69
N THR A 429 -9.03 -12.74 15.51
CA THR A 429 -7.61 -12.37 15.26
C THR A 429 -7.43 -10.86 15.23
N GLY A 430 -8.37 -10.10 14.69
CA GLY A 430 -8.40 -8.64 14.76
C GLY A 430 -8.45 -8.14 16.21
N ALA A 431 -9.40 -8.66 17.02
CA ALA A 431 -9.48 -8.31 18.44
C ALA A 431 -8.22 -8.71 19.23
N MET A 432 -7.54 -9.78 18.84
CA MET A 432 -6.26 -10.19 19.41
C MET A 432 -5.17 -9.19 19.05
N GLY A 433 -5.11 -8.72 17.80
CA GLY A 433 -4.17 -7.72 17.34
C GLY A 433 -4.30 -6.40 18.10
N HIS A 434 -5.51 -5.85 18.22
CA HIS A 434 -5.72 -4.60 18.98
C HIS A 434 -5.34 -4.71 20.44
N ARG A 435 -5.66 -5.83 21.10
CA ARG A 435 -5.23 -6.06 22.49
C ARG A 435 -3.71 -6.13 22.62
N LEU A 436 -3.03 -6.77 21.66
CA LEU A 436 -1.57 -6.83 21.63
C LEU A 436 -0.96 -5.44 21.50
N VAL A 437 -1.44 -4.66 20.55
CA VAL A 437 -0.95 -3.28 20.33
C VAL A 437 -1.11 -2.46 21.61
N ALA A 438 -2.30 -2.46 22.22
CA ALA A 438 -2.55 -1.73 23.45
C ALA A 438 -1.66 -2.17 24.61
N ALA A 439 -1.46 -3.49 24.79
CA ALA A 439 -0.59 -4.03 25.85
C ALA A 439 0.90 -3.69 25.62
N THR A 440 1.34 -3.70 24.37
CA THR A 440 2.72 -3.33 23.98
C THR A 440 2.97 -1.85 24.22
N ASP A 441 2.03 -0.99 23.80
CA ASP A 441 2.10 0.45 24.03
C ASP A 441 2.15 0.78 25.53
N GLU A 442 1.35 0.09 26.36
CA GLU A 442 1.40 0.24 27.83
C GLU A 442 2.73 -0.21 28.43
N GLN A 443 3.32 -1.29 27.91
CA GLN A 443 4.63 -1.77 28.34
C GLN A 443 5.73 -0.77 28.02
N ILE A 444 5.74 -0.19 26.81
CA ILE A 444 6.71 0.81 26.39
C ILE A 444 6.55 2.11 27.19
N ALA A 445 5.30 2.56 27.43
CA ALA A 445 5.05 3.75 28.24
C ALA A 445 5.63 3.64 29.66
N ARG A 446 5.71 2.42 30.25
CA ARG A 446 6.33 2.18 31.56
C ARG A 446 7.85 2.39 31.57
N LEU A 447 8.49 2.41 30.40
CA LEU A 447 9.92 2.74 30.29
C LEU A 447 10.21 4.25 30.44
N GLY A 448 9.17 5.09 30.46
CA GLY A 448 9.30 6.54 30.67
C GLY A 448 9.86 7.29 29.45
N LEU A 449 9.86 6.67 28.28
CA LEU A 449 10.39 7.25 27.03
C LEU A 449 9.54 8.43 26.53
N THR A 450 8.24 8.43 26.82
CA THR A 450 7.28 9.47 26.43
C THR A 450 7.60 10.84 27.03
N ALA A 451 8.08 10.92 28.27
CA ALA A 451 8.31 12.20 28.94
C ALA A 451 9.45 13.02 28.33
N ALA A 452 10.47 12.36 27.79
CA ALA A 452 11.58 13.03 27.11
C ALA A 452 11.23 13.47 25.68
N GLU A 453 10.40 12.70 24.99
CA GLU A 453 9.93 13.00 23.64
C GLU A 453 8.83 14.07 23.64
N GLU A 454 7.89 14.03 24.60
CA GLU A 454 6.87 15.08 24.79
C GLU A 454 7.50 16.43 25.16
N ALA A 455 8.56 16.44 25.98
CA ALA A 455 9.30 17.64 26.29
C ALA A 455 10.04 18.22 25.07
N ALA A 456 10.60 17.36 24.22
CA ALA A 456 11.26 17.80 22.98
C ALA A 456 10.25 18.29 21.93
N GLN A 457 9.07 17.68 21.85
CA GLN A 457 8.02 18.08 20.92
C GLN A 457 7.33 19.37 21.37
N SER A 458 7.03 19.53 22.66
CA SER A 458 6.49 20.79 23.20
C SER A 458 7.47 21.96 23.05
N ALA A 459 8.77 21.70 23.17
CA ALA A 459 9.79 22.72 22.93
C ALA A 459 9.85 23.14 21.45
N ALA A 460 9.66 22.19 20.50
CA ALA A 460 9.63 22.49 19.06
C ALA A 460 8.36 23.25 18.65
N GLU A 461 7.20 22.94 19.27
CA GLU A 461 5.94 23.65 19.04
C GLU A 461 5.95 25.07 19.65
N GLU A 462 6.55 25.24 20.83
CA GLU A 462 6.75 26.57 21.46
C GLU A 462 7.73 27.44 20.68
N GLU A 463 8.74 26.88 20.04
CA GLU A 463 9.70 27.60 19.19
C GLU A 463 9.09 28.12 17.89
N PHE A 464 8.07 27.43 17.35
CA PHE A 464 7.31 27.87 16.18
C PHE A 464 6.32 29.00 16.51
N GLU A 465 5.83 29.13 17.75
CA GLU A 465 4.94 30.21 18.20
C GLU A 465 5.70 31.39 18.83
N ALA A 466 6.97 31.23 19.19
CA ALA A 466 7.75 32.28 19.91
C ALA A 466 8.91 32.82 19.09
N ASP A 467 8.63 33.83 18.30
CA ASP A 467 9.67 34.83 17.89
C ASP A 467 10.17 35.64 19.09
N ASN A 468 10.57 35.03 20.17
CA ASN A 468 11.35 35.62 21.28
C ASN A 468 11.23 34.78 22.58
N VAL A 469 12.18 33.96 22.89
CA VAL A 469 12.77 33.80 24.24
C VAL A 469 14.02 32.91 24.15
N ASP A 470 15.17 33.41 24.67
CA ASP A 470 16.42 32.66 24.87
C ASP A 470 16.21 31.45 25.81
N GLY A 471 16.43 30.28 25.29
CA GLY A 471 16.50 29.04 26.10
C GLY A 471 16.93 27.86 25.23
N ASP A 472 18.20 27.44 25.35
CA ASP A 472 18.84 26.34 24.63
C ASP A 472 18.18 24.98 24.90
N VAL A 473 17.08 24.64 24.21
CA VAL A 473 16.68 23.26 23.96
C VAL A 473 16.79 23.03 22.45
N GLN A 474 17.89 22.45 22.02
CA GLN A 474 18.07 22.08 20.61
C GLN A 474 17.16 20.92 20.25
N PRO A 475 16.39 20.96 19.14
CA PRO A 475 15.68 19.79 18.65
C PRO A 475 16.68 18.66 18.39
N MET A 476 16.28 17.42 18.69
CA MET A 476 17.11 16.25 18.43
C MET A 476 17.51 16.23 16.95
N THR A 477 18.79 16.07 16.70
CA THR A 477 19.27 15.88 15.33
C THR A 477 18.69 14.57 14.76
N PRO A 478 18.55 14.43 13.44
CA PRO A 478 18.11 13.19 12.81
C PRO A 478 18.89 11.95 13.29
N ASP A 479 20.18 12.11 13.61
CA ASP A 479 21.02 11.01 14.08
C ASP A 479 20.74 10.62 15.55
N GLU A 480 20.42 11.58 16.41
CA GLU A 480 19.95 11.33 17.79
C GLU A 480 18.58 10.65 17.80
N THR A 481 17.70 11.03 16.87
CA THR A 481 16.42 10.38 16.65
C THR A 481 16.59 8.91 16.25
N ILE A 482 17.47 8.61 15.31
CA ILE A 482 17.79 7.24 14.88
C ILE A 482 18.44 6.44 16.04
N ALA A 483 19.29 7.06 16.85
CA ALA A 483 19.87 6.39 18.02
C ALA A 483 18.81 6.01 19.06
N ALA A 484 17.80 6.86 19.28
CA ALA A 484 16.67 6.56 20.17
C ALA A 484 15.79 5.41 19.63
N LEU A 485 15.63 5.30 18.31
CA LEU A 485 14.92 4.22 17.63
C LEU A 485 15.60 2.85 17.80
N ARG A 486 16.92 2.83 17.91
CA ARG A 486 17.73 1.62 18.10
C ARG A 486 17.84 1.16 19.56
N ASN A 487 16.96 1.65 20.46
CA ASN A 487 16.93 1.20 21.86
C ASN A 487 16.71 -0.32 21.93
N PRO A 488 17.69 -1.12 22.45
CA PRO A 488 17.61 -2.58 22.44
C PRO A 488 16.43 -3.12 23.27
N GLU A 489 16.12 -2.48 24.40
CA GLU A 489 15.03 -2.89 25.29
C GLU A 489 13.66 -2.74 24.58
N VAL A 490 13.46 -1.65 23.84
CA VAL A 490 12.25 -1.45 23.06
C VAL A 490 12.16 -2.50 21.94
N ARG A 491 13.25 -2.72 21.20
CA ARG A 491 13.27 -3.74 20.12
C ARG A 491 12.97 -5.15 20.63
N GLU A 492 13.48 -5.53 21.82
CA GLU A 492 13.14 -6.80 22.44
C GLU A 492 11.64 -6.91 22.78
N ILE A 493 11.03 -5.85 23.31
CA ILE A 493 9.60 -5.79 23.60
C ILE A 493 8.78 -5.94 22.29
N LEU A 494 9.15 -5.21 21.24
CA LEU A 494 8.47 -5.27 19.95
C LEU A 494 8.61 -6.65 19.29
N ALA A 495 9.79 -7.25 19.34
CA ALA A 495 10.02 -8.60 18.81
C ALA A 495 9.21 -9.66 19.58
N ALA A 496 9.15 -9.55 20.91
CA ALA A 496 8.31 -10.42 21.74
C ALA A 496 6.82 -10.23 21.45
N ALA A 497 6.37 -9.00 21.20
CA ALA A 497 5.00 -8.70 20.78
C ALA A 497 4.68 -9.34 19.43
N ASN A 498 5.58 -9.22 18.44
CA ASN A 498 5.41 -9.83 17.12
C ASN A 498 5.28 -11.37 17.23
N GLN A 499 6.08 -12.02 18.06
CA GLN A 499 5.97 -13.46 18.27
C GLN A 499 4.68 -13.83 19.03
N THR A 500 4.27 -13.01 20.02
CA THR A 500 3.00 -13.16 20.75
C THR A 500 1.80 -13.03 19.82
N MET A 501 1.91 -12.28 18.70
CA MET A 501 0.90 -12.26 17.64
C MET A 501 0.95 -13.52 16.78
N ALA A 502 2.14 -13.90 16.33
CA ALA A 502 2.32 -14.96 15.33
C ALA A 502 1.91 -16.36 15.84
N ASP A 503 2.20 -16.71 17.08
CA ASP A 503 1.92 -18.05 17.63
C ASP A 503 0.40 -18.34 17.68
N PRO A 504 -0.44 -17.52 18.34
CA PRO A 504 -1.88 -17.78 18.37
C PRO A 504 -2.55 -17.50 17.01
N LEU A 505 -1.97 -16.68 16.12
CA LEU A 505 -2.41 -16.53 14.75
C LEU A 505 -2.27 -17.85 13.99
N LYS A 506 -1.11 -18.53 14.11
CA LYS A 506 -0.89 -19.86 13.50
C LYS A 506 -1.95 -20.84 13.96
N GLU A 507 -2.17 -20.98 15.27
CA GLU A 507 -3.21 -21.86 15.82
C GLU A 507 -4.63 -21.52 15.32
N ALA A 508 -4.96 -20.23 15.22
CA ALA A 508 -6.28 -19.81 14.75
C ALA A 508 -6.47 -20.12 13.25
N THR A 509 -5.42 -19.93 12.44
CA THR A 509 -5.42 -20.22 11.01
C THR A 509 -5.53 -21.73 10.75
N GLU A 510 -4.81 -22.56 11.50
CA GLU A 510 -4.92 -24.02 11.45
C GLU A 510 -6.34 -24.49 11.79
N LYS A 511 -6.95 -23.95 12.84
CA LYS A 511 -8.34 -24.27 13.23
C LYS A 511 -9.36 -23.87 12.16
N LEU A 512 -9.15 -22.73 11.49
CA LEU A 512 -9.99 -22.32 10.36
C LEU A 512 -9.83 -23.32 9.19
N LEU A 513 -8.57 -23.66 8.86
CA LEU A 513 -8.28 -24.61 7.79
C LEU A 513 -8.94 -25.97 8.03
N ASP A 514 -8.83 -26.52 9.26
CA ASP A 514 -9.49 -27.76 9.66
C ASP A 514 -11.01 -27.69 9.47
N SER A 515 -11.64 -26.60 9.94
CA SER A 515 -13.09 -26.40 9.83
C SER A 515 -13.56 -26.31 8.37
N VAL A 516 -12.83 -25.54 7.56
CA VAL A 516 -13.14 -25.34 6.15
C VAL A 516 -12.92 -26.66 5.37
N LEU A 517 -11.81 -27.35 5.62
CA LEU A 517 -11.52 -28.64 4.98
C LEU A 517 -12.59 -29.70 5.32
N TYR A 518 -13.03 -29.75 6.59
CA TYR A 518 -14.12 -30.61 6.99
C TYR A 518 -15.41 -30.30 6.22
N THR A 519 -15.82 -29.01 6.20
CA THR A 519 -17.03 -28.56 5.48
C THR A 519 -16.97 -28.96 4.00
N ARG A 520 -15.83 -28.68 3.35
CA ARG A 520 -15.63 -29.02 1.94
C ARG A 520 -15.63 -30.52 1.67
N SER A 521 -15.08 -31.30 2.61
CA SER A 521 -15.07 -32.76 2.48
C SER A 521 -16.49 -33.35 2.55
N MET A 522 -17.37 -32.75 3.38
CA MET A 522 -18.78 -33.17 3.45
C MET A 522 -19.61 -32.78 2.21
N GLU A 523 -19.17 -31.77 1.46
CA GLU A 523 -19.80 -31.30 0.22
C GLU A 523 -19.27 -32.01 -1.04
N MET A 524 -18.38 -32.99 -0.92
CA MET A 524 -17.81 -33.71 -2.06
C MET A 524 -18.92 -34.48 -2.80
N LYS A 525 -18.90 -34.43 -4.14
CA LYS A 525 -19.94 -35.03 -5.02
C LYS A 525 -19.96 -36.55 -5.01
N ASN A 526 -18.91 -37.21 -4.53
CA ASN A 526 -18.80 -38.66 -4.44
C ASN A 526 -19.33 -39.22 -3.10
N GLY A 527 -19.94 -38.40 -2.25
CA GLY A 527 -20.65 -38.87 -1.06
C GLY A 527 -21.78 -39.85 -1.41
N PHE A 528 -21.95 -40.89 -0.60
CA PHE A 528 -23.00 -41.91 -0.80
C PHE A 528 -23.85 -42.07 0.47
N HIS A 529 -24.97 -41.38 0.51
CA HIS A 529 -25.81 -41.26 1.70
C HIS A 529 -26.43 -42.55 2.24
N MET A 530 -26.62 -43.56 1.41
CA MET A 530 -27.29 -44.80 1.82
C MET A 530 -26.41 -45.75 2.63
N SER A 531 -25.09 -45.59 2.62
CA SER A 531 -24.14 -46.41 3.38
C SER A 531 -23.59 -45.75 4.64
N ASP A 532 -23.92 -44.48 4.85
CA ASP A 532 -23.31 -43.65 5.92
C ASP A 532 -24.19 -43.60 7.20
N PHE A 533 -25.23 -44.48 7.28
CA PHE A 533 -26.13 -44.59 8.40
C PHE A 533 -26.22 -46.04 8.94
#